data_bea9a871031fa4e76057d4109ad5734f
#
_entry.id   bea9a871031fa4e76057d4109ad5734f
#
_cell.length_a   1.000
_cell.length_b   1.000
_cell.length_c   1.000
_cell.angle_alpha   90.00
_cell.angle_beta   90.00
_cell.angle_gamma   90.00
#
_symmetry.space_group_name_H-M   'P 1'
#
loop_
_entity.id
_entity.type
_entity.pdbx_description
1 polymer ?
#
loop_
_entity_poly.entity_id
_entity_poly.type
_entity_poly.pdbx_seq_one_letter_code
_entity_poly.pdbx_strand_id
1 'polypeptide(L)' 'MDKKSKKRVEVINQRLQKLRLQVAGAKKQADEPGEVEKLQQEIDQLTEEVVKLRAS' A
#
# COMPACT_ATOMS: atom_id res chain seq x y z
N MET A 1 12.25 -17.24 0.80
CA MET A 1 12.25 -15.91 0.18
C MET A 1 13.68 -15.49 -0.11
N ASP A 2 14.01 -15.09 -1.34
CA ASP A 2 15.35 -14.64 -1.65
C ASP A 2 15.58 -13.20 -1.19
N LYS A 3 16.85 -12.73 -1.31
CA LYS A 3 17.20 -11.39 -0.84
C LYS A 3 16.47 -10.29 -1.62
N LYS A 4 16.27 -10.49 -2.91
CA LYS A 4 15.57 -9.49 -3.75
C LYS A 4 14.12 -9.35 -3.35
N SER A 5 13.43 -10.47 -3.15
CA SER A 5 12.03 -10.46 -2.75
C SER A 5 11.85 -9.83 -1.36
N LYS A 6 12.74 -10.15 -0.43
CA LYS A 6 12.71 -9.58 0.91
C LYS A 6 12.87 -8.06 0.87
N LYS A 7 13.82 -7.58 0.07
CA LYS A 7 14.07 -6.14 -0.07
C LYS A 7 12.87 -5.44 -0.68
N ARG A 8 12.25 -6.06 -1.69
CA ARG A 8 11.05 -5.52 -2.32
C ARG A 8 9.89 -5.42 -1.32
N VAL A 9 9.70 -6.45 -0.51
CA VAL A 9 8.66 -6.45 0.52
C VAL A 9 8.88 -5.30 1.51
N GLU A 10 10.11 -5.05 1.92
CA GLU A 10 10.40 -3.93 2.82
C GLU A 10 10.03 -2.59 2.21
N VAL A 11 10.39 -2.38 0.94
CA VAL A 11 10.06 -1.14 0.22
C VAL A 11 8.54 -0.97 0.14
N ILE A 12 7.83 -2.03 -0.20
CA ILE A 12 6.37 -2.00 -0.31
C ILE A 12 5.74 -1.70 1.05
N ASN A 13 6.23 -2.32 2.12
CA ASN A 13 5.69 -2.07 3.46
C ASN A 13 5.85 -0.62 3.88
N GLN A 14 6.99 0.00 3.58
CA GLN A 14 7.20 1.41 3.87
C GLN A 14 6.21 2.29 3.10
N ARG A 15 5.99 1.98 1.83
CA ARG A 15 5.04 2.71 1.02
C ARG A 15 3.61 2.52 1.53
N LEU A 16 3.27 1.31 1.95
CA LEU A 16 1.94 1.03 2.51
C LEU A 16 1.68 1.85 3.77
N GLN A 17 2.68 2.03 4.63
CA GLN A 17 2.52 2.87 5.81
C GLN A 17 2.20 4.30 5.44
N LYS A 18 2.90 4.86 4.46
CA LYS A 18 2.65 6.21 3.97
C LYS A 18 1.25 6.33 3.38
N LEU A 19 0.84 5.36 2.58
CA LEU A 19 -0.49 5.37 1.97
C LEU A 19 -1.59 5.30 3.01
N ARG A 20 -1.42 4.49 4.04
CA ARG A 20 -2.39 4.39 5.13
C ARG A 20 -2.55 5.72 5.86
N LEU A 21 -1.44 6.43 6.08
CA LEU A 21 -1.48 7.76 6.69
C LEU A 21 -2.21 8.74 5.78
N GLN A 22 -1.96 8.68 4.48
CA GLN A 22 -2.66 9.54 3.51
C GLN A 22 -4.15 9.25 3.49
N VAL A 23 -4.54 7.98 3.54
CA VAL A 23 -5.95 7.60 3.58
C VAL A 23 -6.61 8.16 4.84
N ALA A 24 -5.95 8.03 5.99
CA ALA A 24 -6.50 8.56 7.24
C ALA A 24 -6.71 10.06 7.17
N GLY A 25 -5.74 10.79 6.58
CA GLY A 25 -5.88 12.22 6.39
C GLY A 25 -6.98 12.59 5.41
N ALA A 26 -7.07 11.87 4.30
CA ALA A 26 -8.09 12.11 3.29
C ALA A 26 -9.50 11.85 3.83
N LYS A 27 -9.66 10.82 4.66
CA LYS A 27 -10.95 10.52 5.28
C LYS A 27 -11.41 11.63 6.22
N LYS A 28 -10.48 12.26 6.93
CA LYS A 28 -10.80 13.36 7.82
C LYS A 28 -11.26 14.59 7.06
N GLN A 29 -10.65 14.87 5.92
CA GLN A 29 -10.99 16.05 5.13
C GLN A 29 -12.27 15.88 4.31
N ALA A 30 -12.58 14.67 3.89
CA ALA A 30 -13.84 14.30 3.22
C ALA A 30 -14.23 15.13 2.00
N ASP A 31 -13.31 15.93 1.45
CA ASP A 31 -13.62 16.82 0.33
C ASP A 31 -13.61 16.12 -1.02
N GLU A 32 -12.89 15.01 -1.14
CA GLU A 32 -12.81 14.26 -2.40
C GLU A 32 -12.83 12.76 -2.14
N PRO A 33 -14.02 12.14 -2.18
CA PRO A 33 -14.12 10.70 -1.96
C PRO A 33 -13.35 9.85 -2.99
N GLY A 34 -13.17 10.38 -4.21
CA GLY A 34 -12.41 9.68 -5.24
C GLY A 34 -10.94 9.51 -4.89
N GLU A 35 -10.37 10.43 -4.11
CA GLU A 35 -8.98 10.34 -3.68
C GLU A 35 -8.77 9.16 -2.74
N VAL A 36 -9.69 8.95 -1.80
CA VAL A 36 -9.63 7.82 -0.87
C VAL A 36 -9.69 6.50 -1.64
N GLU A 37 -10.56 6.42 -2.65
CA GLU A 37 -10.67 5.21 -3.48
C GLU A 37 -9.37 4.92 -4.22
N LYS A 38 -8.73 5.94 -4.79
CA LYS A 38 -7.45 5.76 -5.48
C LYS A 38 -6.37 5.26 -4.55
N LEU A 39 -6.27 5.84 -3.35
CA LEU A 39 -5.30 5.42 -2.36
C LEU A 39 -5.57 3.99 -1.91
N GLN A 40 -6.83 3.63 -1.72
CA GLN A 40 -7.19 2.29 -1.32
C GLN A 40 -6.85 1.27 -2.40
N GLN A 41 -7.08 1.59 -3.68
CA GLN A 41 -6.70 0.72 -4.79
C GLN A 41 -5.20 0.49 -4.82
N GLU A 42 -4.40 1.52 -4.60
CA GLU A 42 -2.95 1.40 -4.57
C GLU A 42 -2.51 0.50 -3.42
N ILE A 43 -3.12 0.66 -2.24
CA ILE A 43 -2.85 -0.20 -1.09
C ILE A 43 -3.17 -1.65 -1.42
N ASP A 44 -4.31 -1.90 -2.05
CA ASP A 44 -4.73 -3.25 -2.42
C ASP A 44 -3.76 -3.88 -3.40
N GLN A 45 -3.32 -3.13 -4.42
CA GLN A 45 -2.35 -3.62 -5.41
C GLN A 45 -1.02 -3.98 -4.77
N LEU A 46 -0.52 -3.13 -3.89
CA LEU A 46 0.75 -3.38 -3.20
C LEU A 46 0.63 -4.54 -2.22
N THR A 47 -0.48 -4.66 -1.53
CA THR A 47 -0.73 -5.78 -0.63
C THR A 47 -0.74 -7.10 -1.40
N GLU A 48 -1.39 -7.12 -2.57
CA GLU A 48 -1.42 -8.29 -3.42
C GLU A 48 -0.01 -8.66 -3.91
N GLU A 49 0.79 -7.66 -4.27
CA GLU A 49 2.18 -7.90 -4.68
C GLU A 49 2.99 -8.56 -3.57
N VAL A 50 2.82 -8.09 -2.33
CA VAL A 50 3.51 -8.70 -1.17
C VAL A 50 3.08 -10.15 -0.99
N VAL A 51 1.79 -10.43 -1.10
CA VAL A 51 1.27 -11.80 -0.97
C VAL A 51 1.91 -12.70 -2.02
N LYS A 52 1.99 -12.23 -3.26
CA LYS A 52 2.61 -13.01 -4.36
C LYS A 52 4.10 -13.27 -4.10
N LEU A 53 4.81 -12.26 -3.62
CA LEU A 53 6.23 -12.40 -3.32
C LEU A 53 6.48 -13.40 -2.19
N ARG A 54 5.61 -13.41 -1.19
CA ARG A 54 5.73 -14.36 -0.07
C ARG A 54 5.35 -15.78 -0.47
N ALA A 55 4.47 -15.93 -1.45
CA ALA A 55 4.01 -17.23 -1.90
C ALA A 55 5.00 -17.93 -2.83
N SER A 56 5.94 -17.20 -3.44
CA SER A 56 6.90 -17.78 -4.39
C SER A 56 8.16 -18.35 -3.76
#